data_07581d5eabccb863f45a09b3c49f0502
#
_entry.id   07581d5eabccb863f45a09b3c49f0502
#
_cell.length_a   1.000
_cell.length_b   1.000
_cell.length_c   1.000
_cell.angle_alpha   90.00
_cell.angle_beta   90.00
_cell.angle_gamma   90.00
#
_symmetry.space_group_name_H-M   'P 1'
#
loop_
_entity.id
_entity.type
_entity.pdbx_description
1 polymer ?
#
loop_
_entity_poly.entity_id
_entity_poly.type
_entity_poly.pdbx_seq_one_letter_code
_entity_poly.pdbx_strand_id
1 'polypeptide(L)'
;MNLYKRDYIKIPPTNQEIQLYEDVLRAERESVGNRRFGKINHRRLYPVAVRHYESLFPNNHVELFDFQKEGNIEQLNEEFCALIHDANTNERDVLRFINHRPAYHIIAGVFKYYNFGHHDAYVFPEFALGKYIADYLLIGKSSGGYEFVFVELEHPNGRTTL
;
A
#
# COMPACT_ATOMS: atom_id res chain seq x y z
N MET A 1 -8.57 8.51 6.61
CA MET A 1 -8.63 8.73 5.14
C MET A 1 -8.30 7.40 4.49
N ASN A 2 -9.15 6.91 3.63
CA ASN A 2 -8.95 5.62 2.98
C ASN A 2 -7.91 5.80 1.87
N LEU A 3 -6.69 5.33 2.09
CA LEU A 3 -5.53 5.46 1.21
C LEU A 3 -5.74 4.87 -0.18
N TYR A 4 -6.58 3.85 -0.27
CA TYR A 4 -6.87 3.12 -1.49
C TYR A 4 -7.92 3.80 -2.39
N LYS A 5 -8.55 4.87 -1.92
CA LYS A 5 -9.64 5.53 -2.65
C LYS A 5 -9.23 6.80 -3.39
N ARG A 6 -8.01 7.31 -3.18
CA ARG A 6 -7.56 8.52 -3.85
C ARG A 6 -6.62 8.20 -5.01
N ASP A 7 -7.13 8.35 -6.20
CA ASP A 7 -6.33 8.40 -7.41
C ASP A 7 -5.73 9.80 -7.56
N TYR A 8 -4.45 9.95 -7.29
CA TYR A 8 -3.76 11.25 -7.35
C TYR A 8 -3.62 11.81 -8.76
N ILE A 9 -3.79 10.99 -9.80
CA ILE A 9 -3.84 11.45 -11.20
C ILE A 9 -5.19 12.11 -11.46
N LYS A 10 -6.28 11.48 -10.99
CA LYS A 10 -7.65 12.00 -11.19
C LYS A 10 -8.01 13.09 -10.19
N ILE A 11 -7.49 13.01 -8.98
CA ILE A 11 -7.78 13.95 -7.88
C ILE A 11 -6.43 14.48 -7.38
N PRO A 12 -5.83 15.44 -8.10
CA PRO A 12 -4.56 16.04 -7.69
C PRO A 12 -4.74 16.81 -6.37
N PRO A 13 -3.62 17.10 -5.66
CA PRO A 13 -3.66 17.96 -4.49
C PRO A 13 -4.27 19.31 -4.82
N THR A 14 -5.05 19.83 -3.90
CA THR A 14 -5.59 21.19 -4.01
C THR A 14 -4.48 22.22 -3.79
N ASN A 15 -4.66 23.44 -4.30
CA ASN A 15 -3.71 24.54 -4.06
C ASN A 15 -3.48 24.79 -2.56
N GLN A 16 -4.52 24.58 -1.74
CA GLN A 16 -4.40 24.72 -0.30
C GLN A 16 -3.53 23.63 0.32
N GLU A 17 -3.64 22.37 -0.13
CA GLU A 17 -2.76 21.27 0.31
C GLU A 17 -1.31 21.52 -0.12
N ILE A 18 -1.10 22.02 -1.33
CA ILE A 18 0.23 22.39 -1.85
C ILE A 18 0.83 23.50 -0.99
N GLN A 19 0.07 24.56 -0.75
CA GLN A 19 0.55 25.69 0.05
C GLN A 19 0.91 25.29 1.48
N LEU A 20 0.05 24.50 2.13
CA LEU A 20 0.32 23.95 3.46
C LEU A 20 1.61 23.12 3.49
N TYR A 21 1.84 22.30 2.45
CA TYR A 21 3.06 21.51 2.34
C TYR A 21 4.31 22.42 2.21
N GLU A 22 4.25 23.43 1.34
CA GLU A 22 5.35 24.38 1.15
C GLU A 22 5.64 25.20 2.40
N ASP A 23 4.62 25.66 3.11
CA ASP A 23 4.77 26.42 4.34
C ASP A 23 5.47 25.61 5.43
N VAL A 24 5.14 24.35 5.53
CA VAL A 24 5.78 23.48 6.53
C VAL A 24 7.20 23.13 6.10
N LEU A 25 7.49 22.90 4.81
CA LEU A 25 8.86 22.75 4.34
C LEU A 25 9.70 24.01 4.61
N ARG A 26 9.09 25.20 4.50
CA ARG A 26 9.74 26.46 4.83
C ARG A 26 10.06 26.56 6.31
N ALA A 27 9.06 26.30 7.16
CA ALA A 27 9.23 26.30 8.62
C ALA A 27 10.31 25.31 9.08
N GLU A 28 10.41 24.14 8.43
CA GLU A 28 11.49 23.18 8.70
C GLU A 28 12.88 23.68 8.32
N ARG A 29 13.00 24.40 7.20
CA ARG A 29 14.28 24.98 6.77
C ARG A 29 14.73 26.10 7.70
N GLU A 30 13.77 26.85 8.24
CA GLU A 30 14.01 27.97 9.15
C GLU A 30 14.26 27.52 10.60
N SER A 31 13.71 26.38 11.01
CA SER A 31 13.98 25.81 12.32
C SER A 31 15.37 25.20 12.38
N VAL A 32 16.27 25.87 13.09
CA VAL A 32 17.60 25.37 13.41
C VAL A 32 17.46 24.25 14.44
N GLY A 33 17.35 23.01 13.99
CA GLY A 33 17.41 21.84 14.87
C GLY A 33 16.32 20.82 14.61
N ASN A 34 16.74 19.60 14.38
CA ASN A 34 15.95 18.38 14.35
C ASN A 34 15.01 18.20 13.15
N ARG A 35 15.56 18.25 11.93
CA ARG A 35 14.88 17.92 10.65
C ARG A 35 14.07 16.62 10.68
N ARG A 36 14.40 15.70 11.57
CA ARG A 36 13.73 14.42 11.70
C ARG A 36 12.35 14.52 12.34
N PHE A 37 12.18 15.39 13.32
CA PHE A 37 10.89 15.62 14.01
C PHE A 37 9.91 16.42 13.16
N GLY A 38 10.39 17.37 12.37
CA GLY A 38 9.58 18.13 11.45
C GLY A 38 8.91 17.22 10.41
N LYS A 39 9.66 16.31 9.76
CA LYS A 39 9.11 15.36 8.78
C LYS A 39 8.03 14.44 9.36
N ILE A 40 8.16 14.00 10.60
CA ILE A 40 7.15 13.17 11.27
C ILE A 40 5.86 13.96 11.50
N ASN A 41 5.96 15.21 11.94
CA ASN A 41 4.80 16.07 12.11
C ASN A 41 4.11 16.38 10.78
N HIS A 42 4.85 16.57 9.70
CA HIS A 42 4.35 16.75 8.35
C HIS A 42 3.46 15.60 7.91
N ARG A 43 3.99 14.38 7.96
CA ARG A 43 3.26 13.17 7.57
C ARG A 43 1.97 13.00 8.37
N ARG A 44 1.99 13.43 9.62
CA ARG A 44 0.82 13.34 10.49
C ARG A 44 -0.24 14.41 10.19
N LEU A 45 0.18 15.65 9.89
CA LEU A 45 -0.72 16.77 9.66
C LEU A 45 -1.23 16.85 8.23
N TYR A 46 -0.38 16.51 7.25
CA TYR A 46 -0.66 16.66 5.83
C TYR A 46 -0.32 15.39 5.04
N PRO A 47 -0.89 14.24 5.40
CA PRO A 47 -0.49 12.95 4.83
C PRO A 47 -0.67 12.88 3.31
N VAL A 48 -1.64 13.59 2.77
CA VAL A 48 -1.94 13.61 1.34
C VAL A 48 -0.87 14.36 0.55
N ALA A 49 -0.53 15.58 0.99
CA ALA A 49 0.50 16.38 0.32
C ALA A 49 1.87 15.70 0.40
N VAL A 50 2.20 15.15 1.56
CA VAL A 50 3.46 14.41 1.76
C VAL A 50 3.53 13.21 0.82
N ARG A 51 2.47 12.44 0.69
CA ARG A 51 2.45 11.29 -0.24
C ARG A 51 2.64 11.71 -1.68
N HIS A 52 2.01 12.78 -2.10
CA HIS A 52 2.16 13.26 -3.47
C HIS A 52 3.58 13.69 -3.77
N TYR A 53 4.24 14.39 -2.85
CA TYR A 53 5.57 14.99 -3.09
C TYR A 53 6.74 14.08 -2.69
N GLU A 54 6.58 13.23 -1.71
CA GLU A 54 7.65 12.38 -1.20
C GLU A 54 7.57 10.94 -1.70
N SER A 55 6.39 10.47 -2.08
CA SER A 55 6.20 9.10 -2.54
C SER A 55 6.59 8.94 -4.00
N LEU A 56 7.34 7.89 -4.31
CA LEU A 56 7.67 7.55 -5.69
C LEU A 56 6.43 7.10 -6.49
N PHE A 57 5.48 6.44 -5.81
CA PHE A 57 4.25 5.92 -6.39
C PHE A 57 3.04 6.29 -5.50
N PRO A 58 2.58 7.55 -5.52
CA PRO A 58 1.59 8.04 -4.57
C PRO A 58 0.23 7.33 -4.63
N ASN A 59 -0.15 6.80 -5.80
CA ASN A 59 -1.40 6.06 -5.97
C ASN A 59 -1.35 4.64 -5.39
N ASN A 60 -0.15 4.10 -5.22
CA ASN A 60 0.08 2.72 -4.80
C ASN A 60 0.70 2.64 -3.40
N HIS A 61 0.95 3.76 -2.77
CA HIS A 61 1.55 3.83 -1.44
C HIS A 61 0.62 3.25 -0.37
N VAL A 62 1.17 2.40 0.47
CA VAL A 62 0.46 1.68 1.52
C VAL A 62 1.05 2.04 2.87
N GLU A 63 0.21 2.49 3.78
CA GLU A 63 0.61 2.67 5.18
C GLU A 63 0.30 1.39 5.95
N LEU A 64 1.32 0.65 6.35
CA LEU A 64 1.14 -0.60 7.07
C LEU A 64 0.34 -0.45 8.37
N PHE A 65 0.41 0.72 9.02
CA PHE A 65 -0.38 1.04 10.21
C PHE A 65 -1.87 1.26 9.92
N ASP A 66 -2.25 1.63 8.70
CA ASP A 66 -3.64 1.86 8.35
C ASP A 66 -4.41 0.55 8.23
N PHE A 67 -3.73 -0.56 7.94
CA PHE A 67 -4.33 -1.90 8.00
C PHE A 67 -4.81 -2.26 9.41
N GLN A 68 -4.16 -1.73 10.44
CA GLN A 68 -4.52 -1.98 11.84
C GLN A 68 -5.68 -1.09 12.34
N LYS A 69 -5.93 0.04 11.66
CA LYS A 69 -6.93 1.04 12.09
C LYS A 69 -8.31 0.85 11.48
N GLU A 70 -8.39 0.25 10.32
CA GLU A 70 -9.67 -0.08 9.67
C GLU A 70 -10.22 -1.33 10.36
N GLY A 71 -10.95 -1.15 11.45
CA GLY A 71 -11.46 -2.10 12.44
C GLY A 71 -12.25 -3.33 11.97
N ASN A 72 -11.85 -3.93 10.85
CA ASN A 72 -12.51 -5.06 10.23
C ASN A 72 -11.54 -6.16 9.77
N ILE A 73 -10.30 -6.14 10.23
CA ILE A 73 -9.30 -7.14 9.80
C ILE A 73 -9.74 -8.55 10.18
N GLU A 74 -10.28 -8.72 11.39
CA GLU A 74 -10.76 -10.03 11.87
C GLU A 74 -11.89 -10.55 10.98
N GLN A 75 -12.89 -9.72 10.72
CA GLN A 75 -14.00 -10.07 9.84
C GLN A 75 -13.53 -10.39 8.41
N LEU A 76 -12.64 -9.56 7.84
CA LEU A 76 -12.09 -9.79 6.50
C LEU A 76 -11.28 -11.10 6.45
N ASN A 77 -10.55 -11.43 7.51
CA ASN A 77 -9.83 -12.70 7.60
C ASN A 77 -10.79 -13.89 7.67
N GLU A 78 -11.87 -13.81 8.45
CA GLU A 78 -12.90 -14.85 8.51
C GLU A 78 -13.57 -15.05 7.15
N GLU A 79 -13.97 -13.97 6.49
CA GLU A 79 -14.55 -14.00 5.16
C GLU A 79 -13.58 -14.56 4.11
N PHE A 80 -12.30 -14.21 4.19
CA PHE A 80 -11.26 -14.75 3.32
C PHE A 80 -11.05 -16.24 3.56
N CYS A 81 -10.97 -16.67 4.81
CA CYS A 81 -10.87 -18.09 5.15
C CYS A 81 -12.08 -18.87 4.62
N ALA A 82 -13.28 -18.34 4.77
CA ALA A 82 -14.48 -18.97 4.21
C ALA A 82 -14.40 -19.08 2.69
N LEU A 83 -13.94 -18.02 2.02
CA LEU A 83 -13.77 -17.98 0.57
C LEU A 83 -12.80 -19.06 0.09
N ILE A 84 -11.60 -19.17 0.66
CA ILE A 84 -10.58 -20.13 0.21
C ILE A 84 -10.91 -21.58 0.54
N HIS A 85 -11.82 -21.83 1.49
CA HIS A 85 -12.32 -23.18 1.82
C HIS A 85 -13.52 -23.60 0.99
N ASP A 86 -14.16 -22.69 0.25
CA ASP A 86 -15.23 -23.05 -0.67
C ASP A 86 -14.63 -23.75 -1.91
N ALA A 87 -15.07 -24.99 -2.16
CA ALA A 87 -14.60 -25.80 -3.28
C ALA A 87 -14.86 -25.18 -4.67
N ASN A 88 -15.78 -24.23 -4.77
CA ASN A 88 -16.12 -23.54 -6.02
C ASN A 88 -15.32 -22.26 -6.25
N THR A 89 -14.56 -21.83 -5.25
CA THR A 89 -13.73 -20.61 -5.35
C THR A 89 -12.60 -20.81 -6.35
N ASN A 90 -12.46 -19.89 -7.26
CA ASN A 90 -11.37 -19.83 -8.21
C ASN A 90 -10.44 -18.63 -7.89
N GLU A 91 -9.29 -18.57 -8.58
CA GLU A 91 -8.27 -17.53 -8.42
C GLU A 91 -8.84 -16.11 -8.60
N ARG A 92 -9.73 -15.91 -9.59
CA ARG A 92 -10.35 -14.60 -9.82
C ARG A 92 -11.24 -14.14 -8.67
N ASP A 93 -11.85 -15.07 -7.95
CA ASP A 93 -12.67 -14.74 -6.79
C ASP A 93 -11.79 -14.26 -5.65
N VAL A 94 -10.62 -14.86 -5.48
CA VAL A 94 -9.60 -14.43 -4.52
C VAL A 94 -9.07 -13.03 -4.87
N LEU A 95 -8.66 -12.82 -6.13
CA LEU A 95 -8.18 -11.54 -6.62
C LEU A 95 -9.24 -10.44 -6.44
N ARG A 96 -10.50 -10.75 -6.77
CA ARG A 96 -11.63 -9.83 -6.60
C ARG A 96 -11.87 -9.49 -5.14
N PHE A 97 -11.80 -10.47 -4.25
CA PHE A 97 -11.96 -10.25 -2.81
C PHE A 97 -10.91 -9.27 -2.30
N ILE A 98 -9.64 -9.50 -2.62
CA ILE A 98 -8.54 -8.66 -2.16
C ILE A 98 -8.67 -7.23 -2.71
N ASN A 99 -8.99 -7.08 -4.00
CA ASN A 99 -9.02 -5.76 -4.66
C ASN A 99 -10.27 -4.93 -4.34
N HIS A 100 -11.46 -5.55 -4.27
CA HIS A 100 -12.71 -4.81 -4.07
C HIS A 100 -12.99 -4.48 -2.61
N ARG A 101 -12.44 -5.24 -1.69
CA ARG A 101 -12.61 -5.05 -0.25
C ARG A 101 -11.42 -4.40 0.45
N PRO A 102 -10.56 -3.71 -0.28
CA PRO A 102 -9.16 -3.41 0.03
C PRO A 102 -8.55 -4.29 1.13
N ALA A 103 -8.59 -5.61 0.88
CA ALA A 103 -8.04 -6.59 1.81
C ALA A 103 -6.53 -6.83 1.59
N TYR A 104 -5.80 -5.78 1.23
CA TYR A 104 -4.36 -5.87 0.92
C TYR A 104 -3.50 -6.33 2.09
N HIS A 105 -4.01 -6.30 3.33
CA HIS A 105 -3.32 -6.89 4.48
C HIS A 105 -3.04 -8.38 4.30
N ILE A 106 -3.85 -9.10 3.49
CA ILE A 106 -3.66 -10.52 3.20
C ILE A 106 -2.32 -10.74 2.48
N ILE A 107 -2.01 -9.91 1.49
CA ILE A 107 -0.74 -9.99 0.75
C ILE A 107 0.38 -9.17 1.43
N ALA A 108 0.04 -8.17 2.24
CA ALA A 108 1.00 -7.33 2.94
C ALA A 108 1.81 -8.10 4.02
N GLY A 109 1.36 -9.27 4.42
CA GLY A 109 2.14 -10.19 5.27
C GLY A 109 3.53 -10.48 4.72
N VAL A 110 3.69 -10.44 3.39
CA VAL A 110 4.98 -10.58 2.71
C VAL A 110 5.99 -9.53 3.18
N PHE A 111 5.57 -8.29 3.39
CA PHE A 111 6.44 -7.22 3.89
C PHE A 111 7.04 -7.55 5.26
N LYS A 112 6.24 -8.13 6.14
CA LYS A 112 6.69 -8.55 7.46
C LYS A 112 7.57 -9.79 7.39
N TYR A 113 7.20 -10.75 6.55
CA TYR A 113 7.92 -12.02 6.43
C TYR A 113 9.36 -11.81 5.93
N TYR A 114 9.54 -10.98 4.92
CA TYR A 114 10.86 -10.65 4.38
C TYR A 114 11.53 -9.45 5.05
N ASN A 115 10.87 -8.86 6.05
CA ASN A 115 11.38 -7.70 6.80
C ASN A 115 11.80 -6.52 5.90
N PHE A 116 11.01 -6.24 4.87
CA PHE A 116 11.24 -5.10 3.98
C PHE A 116 10.06 -4.12 4.02
N GLY A 117 10.22 -2.93 3.42
CA GLY A 117 9.17 -1.92 3.37
C GLY A 117 8.98 -1.11 4.65
N HIS A 118 9.98 -1.10 5.55
CA HIS A 118 9.86 -0.37 6.82
C HIS A 118 9.96 1.16 6.70
N HIS A 119 10.37 1.69 5.54
CA HIS A 119 10.32 3.13 5.24
C HIS A 119 9.08 3.48 4.43
N ASP A 120 8.87 2.80 3.31
CA ASP A 120 7.71 2.97 2.45
C ASP A 120 7.33 1.61 1.84
N ALA A 121 6.05 1.39 1.62
CA ALA A 121 5.52 0.18 1.00
C ALA A 121 4.51 0.55 -0.08
N TYR A 122 4.50 -0.23 -1.17
CA TYR A 122 3.64 -0.01 -2.33
C TYR A 122 3.03 -1.32 -2.80
N VAL A 123 1.79 -1.26 -3.25
CA VAL A 123 1.06 -2.40 -3.83
C VAL A 123 0.53 -2.02 -5.21
N PHE A 124 0.87 -2.79 -6.20
CA PHE A 124 0.39 -2.66 -7.57
C PHE A 124 -0.41 -3.91 -7.93
N PRO A 125 -1.74 -3.86 -7.93
CA PRO A 125 -2.53 -4.96 -8.45
C PRO A 125 -2.42 -5.05 -9.96
N GLU A 126 -2.48 -6.26 -10.50
CA GLU A 126 -2.46 -6.58 -11.94
C GLU A 126 -1.31 -5.88 -12.68
N PHE A 127 -0.08 -6.10 -12.19
CA PHE A 127 1.10 -5.42 -12.72
C PHE A 127 1.58 -6.03 -14.03
N ALA A 128 1.61 -5.21 -15.10
CA ALA A 128 2.02 -5.65 -16.42
C ALA A 128 3.54 -5.85 -16.54
N LEU A 129 3.96 -7.05 -16.97
CA LEU A 129 5.34 -7.46 -17.24
C LEU A 129 5.48 -7.86 -18.72
N GLY A 130 5.48 -6.89 -19.61
CA GLY A 130 5.50 -7.15 -21.03
C GLY A 130 4.22 -7.86 -21.50
N LYS A 131 4.32 -9.15 -21.86
CA LYS A 131 3.17 -9.97 -22.25
C LYS A 131 2.49 -10.71 -21.08
N TYR A 132 3.07 -10.64 -19.89
CA TYR A 132 2.55 -11.26 -18.68
C TYR A 132 1.97 -10.19 -17.77
N ILE A 133 1.06 -10.61 -16.87
CA ILE A 133 0.48 -9.77 -15.83
C ILE A 133 0.66 -10.52 -14.53
N ALA A 134 1.43 -9.97 -13.60
CA ALA A 134 1.50 -10.50 -12.24
C ALA A 134 0.27 -10.02 -11.45
N ASP A 135 -0.30 -10.87 -10.60
CA ASP A 135 -1.45 -10.50 -9.78
C ASP A 135 -1.14 -9.31 -8.90
N TYR A 136 0.06 -9.29 -8.30
CA TYR A 136 0.56 -8.13 -7.57
C TYR A 136 2.06 -7.95 -7.75
N LEU A 137 2.47 -6.67 -7.75
CA LEU A 137 3.82 -6.27 -7.46
C LEU A 137 3.84 -5.55 -6.12
N LEU A 138 4.62 -6.06 -5.18
CA LEU A 138 4.90 -5.40 -3.91
C LEU A 138 6.28 -4.75 -3.98
N ILE A 139 6.36 -3.49 -3.57
CA ILE A 139 7.62 -2.76 -3.49
C ILE A 139 7.81 -2.28 -2.06
N GLY A 140 8.92 -2.67 -1.46
CA GLY A 140 9.34 -2.20 -0.15
C GLY A 140 10.56 -1.30 -0.25
N LYS A 141 10.59 -0.22 0.52
CA LYS A 141 11.75 0.65 0.68
C LYS A 141 12.39 0.44 2.03
N SER A 142 13.67 0.23 2.02
CA SER A 142 14.51 0.13 3.21
C SER A 142 15.68 1.12 3.13
N SER A 143 16.55 1.11 4.14
CA SER A 143 17.82 1.87 4.09
C SER A 143 18.76 1.40 2.97
N GLY A 144 18.61 0.15 2.52
CA GLY A 144 19.39 -0.45 1.44
C GLY A 144 18.85 -0.17 0.04
N GLY A 145 17.67 0.45 -0.08
CA GLY A 145 17.02 0.74 -1.36
C GLY A 145 15.62 0.16 -1.50
N TYR A 146 15.25 -0.15 -2.73
CA TYR A 146 13.96 -0.74 -3.08
C TYR A 146 14.10 -2.24 -3.32
N GLU A 147 13.15 -2.99 -2.80
CA GLU A 147 13.00 -4.43 -3.02
C GLU A 147 11.67 -4.69 -3.71
N PHE A 148 11.64 -5.66 -4.62
CA PHE A 148 10.50 -5.96 -5.48
C PHE A 148 10.11 -7.41 -5.29
N VAL A 149 8.83 -7.67 -5.02
CA VAL A 149 8.28 -9.03 -4.92
C VAL A 149 7.06 -9.14 -5.83
N PHE A 150 7.12 -10.05 -6.79
CA PHE A 150 5.96 -10.43 -7.60
C PHE A 150 5.18 -11.50 -6.85
N VAL A 151 3.87 -11.33 -6.82
CA VAL A 151 2.94 -12.27 -6.19
C VAL A 151 2.02 -12.80 -7.27
N GLU A 152 1.96 -14.11 -7.38
CA GLU A 152 0.98 -14.85 -8.17
C GLU A 152 0.06 -15.58 -7.21
N LEU A 153 -1.22 -15.48 -7.45
CA LEU A 153 -2.24 -16.22 -6.71
C LEU A 153 -2.51 -17.54 -7.43
N GLU A 154 -2.52 -18.60 -6.67
CA GLU A 154 -2.87 -19.91 -7.20
C GLU A 154 -4.31 -20.28 -6.80
N HIS A 155 -4.91 -21.16 -7.58
CA HIS A 155 -6.24 -21.66 -7.30
C HIS A 155 -6.25 -22.35 -5.92
N PRO A 156 -7.07 -21.90 -4.94
CA PRO A 156 -7.01 -22.39 -3.56
C PRO A 156 -7.31 -23.90 -3.45
N ASN A 157 -8.06 -24.45 -4.40
CA ASN A 157 -8.40 -25.87 -4.50
C ASN A 157 -7.69 -26.55 -5.68
N GLY A 158 -6.73 -25.87 -6.28
CA GLY A 158 -5.93 -26.41 -7.39
C GLY A 158 -5.04 -27.56 -6.91
N ARG A 159 -5.06 -28.69 -7.62
CA ARG A 159 -4.02 -29.70 -7.43
C ARG A 159 -2.73 -29.13 -8.01
N THR A 160 -1.75 -28.86 -7.18
CA THR A 160 -0.37 -28.68 -7.62
C THR A 160 0.07 -29.97 -8.30
N THR A 161 -0.04 -30.05 -9.61
CA THR A 161 0.70 -31.03 -10.38
C THR A 161 2.15 -30.55 -10.40
N LEU A 162 2.94 -31.08 -9.48
CA LEU A 162 4.40 -31.04 -9.57
C LEU A 162 4.87 -31.86 -10.77
#